data_c19ab431bc54f4298ddee1f00588dd97
#
_entry.id   c19ab431bc54f4298ddee1f00588dd97
#
_cell.length_a   1.000
_cell.length_b   1.000
_cell.length_c   1.000
_cell.angle_alpha   90.00
_cell.angle_beta   90.00
_cell.angle_gamma   90.00
#
_symmetry.space_group_name_H-M   'P 1'
#
loop_
_entity.id
_entity.type
_entity.pdbx_description
1 polymer ?
#
loop_
_entity_poly.entity_id
_entity_poly.type
_entity_poly.pdbx_seq_one_letter_code
_entity_poly.pdbx_strand_id
1 'polypeptide(L)'
;MFFKNYIYFLSVFSILTTSPSFGIKLLSHKATYTLNVEDIEENSFLEGGQGQTYFEIIEKCDGWNVKEDYVLVYELPEKKMTNSYSRYSTFENFLGTKHSFELNEKSELNGDNSYQGFIEKNNINISGSVINNSIKQLSFNKDTLLPIEHLKKLIEAAKNEKKIFTKKVFFGNEDKEYIKSAMELIPDDP
;
A
#
# COMPACT_ATOMS: atom_id res chain seq x y z
N MET A 1 5.37 80.21 4.87
CA MET A 1 5.15 79.33 3.72
C MET A 1 5.40 77.90 4.16
N PHE A 2 4.34 77.15 4.55
CA PHE A 2 4.45 75.86 5.18
C PHE A 2 4.18 74.76 4.11
N PHE A 3 5.17 73.95 3.83
CA PHE A 3 4.98 72.75 3.00
C PHE A 3 4.54 71.59 3.89
N LYS A 4 3.33 71.09 3.67
CA LYS A 4 2.75 69.89 4.31
C LYS A 4 3.12 68.71 3.45
N ASN A 5 4.06 67.86 3.93
CA ASN A 5 4.37 66.58 3.31
C ASN A 5 3.32 65.55 3.71
N TYR A 6 2.52 65.07 2.75
CA TYR A 6 1.66 63.91 2.91
C TYR A 6 2.44 62.65 2.53
N ILE A 7 2.77 61.84 3.54
CA ILE A 7 3.31 60.49 3.35
C ILE A 7 2.11 59.54 3.17
N TYR A 8 1.92 59.04 1.95
CA TYR A 8 0.96 57.98 1.68
C TYR A 8 1.58 56.65 2.10
N PHE A 9 1.05 56.02 3.16
CA PHE A 9 1.39 54.69 3.59
C PHE A 9 0.58 53.71 2.72
N LEU A 10 1.21 53.17 1.68
CA LEU A 10 0.62 52.13 0.84
C LEU A 10 0.78 50.77 1.57
N SER A 11 -0.21 50.36 2.33
CA SER A 11 -0.25 49.02 2.93
C SER A 11 -0.58 47.98 1.85
N VAL A 12 0.46 47.33 1.35
CA VAL A 12 0.31 46.14 0.48
C VAL A 12 -0.21 45.01 1.34
N PHE A 13 -1.51 44.75 1.26
CA PHE A 13 -2.16 43.61 1.89
C PHE A 13 -1.85 42.39 1.01
N SER A 14 -0.76 41.66 1.34
CA SER A 14 -0.42 40.38 0.68
C SER A 14 -1.46 39.34 1.11
N ILE A 15 -2.45 39.10 0.25
CA ILE A 15 -3.39 38.00 0.40
C ILE A 15 -2.59 36.71 0.12
N LEU A 16 -2.13 36.07 1.18
CA LEU A 16 -1.61 34.69 1.12
C LEU A 16 -2.79 33.78 0.75
N THR A 17 -2.97 33.53 -0.55
CA THR A 17 -3.86 32.48 -1.02
C THR A 17 -3.21 31.14 -0.67
N THR A 18 -3.52 30.61 0.52
CA THR A 18 -3.26 29.23 0.83
C THR A 18 -4.15 28.38 -0.07
N SER A 19 -3.60 27.87 -1.16
CA SER A 19 -4.29 26.86 -1.96
C SER A 19 -4.61 25.71 -1.03
N PRO A 20 -5.88 25.28 -0.89
CA PRO A 20 -6.18 24.10 -0.10
C PRO A 20 -5.47 22.92 -0.77
N SER A 21 -4.50 22.36 -0.08
CA SER A 21 -3.92 21.07 -0.47
C SER A 21 -5.02 20.03 -0.28
N PHE A 22 -5.76 19.72 -1.33
CA PHE A 22 -6.69 18.61 -1.33
C PHE A 22 -5.87 17.33 -1.30
N GLY A 23 -5.51 16.88 -0.10
CA GLY A 23 -4.94 15.56 0.09
C GLY A 23 -5.86 14.51 -0.52
N ILE A 24 -5.29 13.42 -1.04
CA ILE A 24 -6.07 12.32 -1.60
C ILE A 24 -6.93 11.73 -0.50
N LYS A 25 -8.26 11.81 -0.70
CA LYS A 25 -9.24 11.18 0.18
C LYS A 25 -9.53 9.78 -0.35
N LEU A 26 -9.17 8.77 0.43
CA LEU A 26 -9.61 7.40 0.19
C LEU A 26 -11.09 7.26 0.61
N LEU A 27 -11.80 6.36 -0.04
CA LEU A 27 -13.17 6.01 0.31
C LEU A 27 -13.22 4.57 0.83
N SER A 28 -13.99 4.36 1.88
CA SER A 28 -14.32 2.99 2.32
C SER A 28 -15.08 2.27 1.22
N HIS A 29 -14.58 1.11 0.82
CA HIS A 29 -15.24 0.29 -0.21
C HIS A 29 -14.86 -1.18 -0.08
N LYS A 30 -15.57 -2.01 -0.83
CA LYS A 30 -15.35 -3.44 -0.99
C LYS A 30 -15.32 -3.75 -2.48
N ALA A 31 -14.45 -4.69 -2.86
CA ALA A 31 -14.32 -5.13 -4.22
C ALA A 31 -14.03 -6.64 -4.27
N THR A 32 -14.43 -7.28 -5.35
CA THR A 32 -14.06 -8.66 -5.66
C THR A 32 -13.44 -8.66 -7.04
N TYR A 33 -12.28 -9.31 -7.15
CA TYR A 33 -11.57 -9.44 -8.41
C TYR A 33 -11.44 -10.92 -8.78
N THR A 34 -11.58 -11.21 -10.06
CA THR A 34 -11.21 -12.52 -10.62
C THR A 34 -9.78 -12.44 -11.14
N LEU A 35 -9.00 -13.46 -10.82
CA LEU A 35 -7.60 -13.58 -11.20
C LEU A 35 -7.47 -14.74 -12.18
N ASN A 36 -6.75 -14.53 -13.28
CA ASN A 36 -6.40 -15.58 -14.24
C ASN A 36 -4.90 -15.49 -14.52
N VAL A 37 -4.27 -16.64 -14.65
CA VAL A 37 -2.89 -16.71 -15.17
C VAL A 37 -2.96 -16.59 -16.68
N GLU A 38 -2.30 -15.57 -17.25
CA GLU A 38 -2.26 -15.34 -18.69
C GLU A 38 -0.96 -15.85 -19.30
N ASP A 39 0.17 -15.62 -18.63
CA ASP A 39 1.48 -16.02 -19.09
C ASP A 39 2.21 -16.87 -18.06
N ILE A 40 2.85 -17.94 -18.51
CA ILE A 40 3.62 -18.86 -17.68
C ILE A 40 5.04 -18.95 -18.25
N GLU A 41 6.03 -18.74 -17.39
CA GLU A 41 7.43 -18.91 -17.79
C GLU A 41 7.73 -20.36 -18.22
N GLU A 42 8.55 -20.55 -19.26
CA GLU A 42 8.85 -21.86 -19.88
C GLU A 42 9.34 -22.92 -18.88
N ASN A 43 9.97 -22.52 -17.78
CA ASN A 43 10.49 -23.43 -16.75
C ASN A 43 9.63 -23.45 -15.48
N SER A 44 8.43 -22.92 -15.52
CA SER A 44 7.50 -22.99 -14.40
C SER A 44 7.01 -24.42 -14.20
N PHE A 45 6.81 -24.81 -12.93
CA PHE A 45 6.11 -26.04 -12.60
C PHE A 45 4.58 -25.88 -12.60
N LEU A 46 4.07 -24.66 -12.84
CA LEU A 46 2.64 -24.38 -12.99
C LEU A 46 2.27 -24.46 -14.47
N GLU A 47 1.11 -25.03 -14.77
CA GLU A 47 0.52 -25.08 -16.11
C GLU A 47 -0.65 -24.09 -16.28
N GLY A 48 -1.20 -23.59 -15.17
CA GLY A 48 -2.30 -22.63 -15.16
C GLY A 48 -2.66 -22.18 -13.76
N GLY A 49 -3.65 -21.33 -13.68
CA GLY A 49 -4.21 -20.90 -12.40
C GLY A 49 -5.33 -19.89 -12.56
N GLN A 50 -6.21 -19.91 -11.57
CA GLN A 50 -7.28 -18.94 -11.45
C GLN A 50 -7.60 -18.69 -9.99
N GLY A 51 -8.30 -17.62 -9.73
CA GLY A 51 -8.70 -17.33 -8.37
C GLY A 51 -9.61 -16.14 -8.23
N GLN A 52 -9.87 -15.83 -6.99
CA GLN A 52 -10.63 -14.65 -6.60
C GLN A 52 -9.94 -13.97 -5.43
N THR A 53 -10.01 -12.66 -5.39
CA THR A 53 -9.66 -11.89 -4.22
C THR A 53 -10.83 -11.01 -3.80
N TYR A 54 -11.06 -10.98 -2.50
CA TYR A 54 -11.98 -10.03 -1.86
C TYR A 54 -11.13 -8.97 -1.17
N PHE A 55 -11.37 -7.73 -1.49
CA PHE A 55 -10.72 -6.56 -0.91
C PHE A 55 -11.72 -5.71 -0.15
N GLU A 56 -11.36 -5.28 1.03
CA GLU A 56 -12.14 -4.35 1.84
C GLU A 56 -11.22 -3.31 2.48
N ILE A 57 -11.52 -2.02 2.29
CA ILE A 57 -10.90 -0.91 2.99
C ILE A 57 -11.96 -0.11 3.73
N ILE A 58 -11.77 0.09 5.04
CA ILE A 58 -12.72 0.79 5.92
C ILE A 58 -11.99 1.87 6.73
N GLU A 59 -12.50 3.08 6.65
CA GLU A 59 -12.11 4.17 7.54
C GLU A 59 -12.62 3.91 8.96
N LYS A 60 -11.73 4.00 9.94
CA LYS A 60 -12.02 3.90 11.37
C LYS A 60 -11.77 5.26 12.03
N CYS A 61 -11.99 5.38 13.34
CA CYS A 61 -11.83 6.63 14.07
C CYS A 61 -10.42 7.21 14.00
N ASP A 62 -9.39 6.36 13.88
CA ASP A 62 -7.97 6.72 14.01
C ASP A 62 -7.09 6.22 12.84
N GLY A 63 -7.67 5.54 11.86
CA GLY A 63 -6.93 4.98 10.74
C GLY A 63 -7.78 4.19 9.75
N TRP A 64 -7.10 3.32 9.03
CA TRP A 64 -7.67 2.47 7.98
C TRP A 64 -7.48 1.01 8.32
N ASN A 65 -8.56 0.23 8.26
CA ASN A 65 -8.49 -1.23 8.21
C ASN A 65 -8.57 -1.68 6.77
N VAL A 66 -7.67 -2.59 6.39
CA VAL A 66 -7.71 -3.28 5.10
C VAL A 66 -7.79 -4.78 5.36
N LYS A 67 -8.62 -5.46 4.56
CA LYS A 67 -8.69 -6.92 4.50
C LYS A 67 -8.60 -7.36 3.06
N GLU A 68 -7.84 -8.41 2.84
CA GLU A 68 -7.69 -9.07 1.55
C GLU A 68 -7.76 -10.58 1.77
N ASP A 69 -8.75 -11.22 1.17
CA ASP A 69 -8.88 -12.67 1.14
C ASP A 69 -8.60 -13.15 -0.28
N TYR A 70 -7.67 -14.09 -0.43
CA TYR A 70 -7.32 -14.72 -1.71
C TYR A 70 -7.70 -16.18 -1.68
N VAL A 71 -8.33 -16.64 -2.74
CA VAL A 71 -8.56 -18.05 -3.04
C VAL A 71 -7.97 -18.32 -4.40
N LEU A 72 -6.92 -19.11 -4.45
CA LEU A 72 -6.17 -19.43 -5.67
C LEU A 72 -6.21 -20.92 -5.91
N VAL A 73 -6.40 -21.29 -7.17
CA VAL A 73 -6.33 -22.67 -7.65
C VAL A 73 -5.27 -22.72 -8.74
N TYR A 74 -4.26 -23.52 -8.54
CA TYR A 74 -3.16 -23.70 -9.48
C TYR A 74 -3.32 -25.03 -10.21
N GLU A 75 -3.02 -25.05 -11.49
CA GLU A 75 -2.91 -26.25 -12.30
C GLU A 75 -1.44 -26.67 -12.39
N LEU A 76 -1.18 -27.91 -11.97
CA LEU A 76 0.12 -28.56 -11.98
C LEU A 76 0.18 -29.56 -13.13
N PRO A 77 1.39 -30.08 -13.48
CA PRO A 77 1.55 -31.16 -14.45
C PRO A 77 0.62 -32.35 -14.17
N GLU A 78 0.22 -33.04 -15.23
CA GLU A 78 -0.76 -34.13 -15.21
C GLU A 78 -2.17 -33.67 -14.76
N LYS A 79 -2.50 -32.40 -14.96
CA LYS A 79 -3.82 -31.79 -14.60
C LYS A 79 -4.17 -31.91 -13.11
N LYS A 80 -3.17 -31.96 -12.26
CA LYS A 80 -3.39 -31.91 -10.82
C LYS A 80 -3.72 -30.48 -10.41
N MET A 81 -4.73 -30.33 -9.57
CA MET A 81 -5.12 -29.02 -9.03
C MET A 81 -4.64 -28.92 -7.57
N THR A 82 -4.18 -27.73 -7.20
CA THR A 82 -3.79 -27.42 -5.82
C THR A 82 -4.36 -26.08 -5.40
N ASN A 83 -4.72 -25.97 -4.13
CA ASN A 83 -5.40 -24.81 -3.61
C ASN A 83 -4.50 -24.01 -2.66
N SER A 84 -4.64 -22.69 -2.72
CA SER A 84 -4.09 -21.77 -1.73
C SER A 84 -5.16 -20.79 -1.29
N TYR A 85 -5.20 -20.57 0.01
CA TYR A 85 -6.06 -19.58 0.63
C TYR A 85 -5.19 -18.68 1.51
N SER A 86 -5.31 -17.37 1.36
CA SER A 86 -4.66 -16.43 2.27
C SER A 86 -5.62 -15.35 2.73
N ARG A 87 -5.49 -14.98 3.98
CA ARG A 87 -6.19 -13.84 4.60
C ARG A 87 -5.16 -12.87 5.13
N TYR A 88 -5.21 -11.66 4.62
CA TYR A 88 -4.38 -10.56 5.06
C TYR A 88 -5.25 -9.47 5.69
N SER A 89 -4.88 -9.02 6.89
CA SER A 89 -5.59 -7.97 7.62
C SER A 89 -4.58 -6.96 8.13
N THR A 90 -4.84 -5.69 7.91
CA THR A 90 -3.96 -4.61 8.38
C THR A 90 -4.74 -3.45 8.99
N PHE A 91 -4.04 -2.72 9.84
CA PHE A 91 -4.44 -1.41 10.32
C PHE A 91 -3.28 -0.43 10.13
N GLU A 92 -3.56 0.75 9.59
CA GLU A 92 -2.62 1.86 9.50
C GLU A 92 -3.29 3.14 10.02
N ASN A 93 -2.66 3.83 10.98
CA ASN A 93 -3.21 5.06 11.51
C ASN A 93 -3.16 6.20 10.49
N PHE A 94 -4.01 7.24 10.64
CA PHE A 94 -4.08 8.36 9.70
C PHE A 94 -2.77 9.11 9.50
N LEU A 95 -1.90 9.12 10.52
CA LEU A 95 -0.60 9.77 10.47
C LEU A 95 0.45 8.96 9.69
N GLY A 96 0.16 7.70 9.32
CA GLY A 96 1.12 6.81 8.67
C GLY A 96 2.34 6.51 9.54
N THR A 97 2.15 6.49 10.87
CA THR A 97 3.22 6.24 11.85
C THR A 97 3.10 4.90 12.55
N LYS A 98 1.96 4.24 12.47
CA LYS A 98 1.70 2.92 13.07
C LYS A 98 1.02 2.03 12.06
N HIS A 99 1.53 0.82 11.94
CA HIS A 99 0.96 -0.21 11.10
C HIS A 99 1.04 -1.56 11.81
N SER A 100 -0.08 -2.25 11.88
CA SER A 100 -0.16 -3.65 12.33
C SER A 100 -0.69 -4.52 11.21
N PHE A 101 -0.27 -5.77 11.19
CA PHE A 101 -0.59 -6.71 10.12
C PHE A 101 -0.70 -8.12 10.64
N GLU A 102 -1.54 -8.89 9.98
CA GLU A 102 -1.72 -10.33 10.19
C GLU A 102 -1.96 -10.98 8.83
N LEU A 103 -1.16 -11.99 8.51
CA LEU A 103 -1.31 -12.86 7.35
C LEU A 103 -1.47 -14.29 7.83
N ASN A 104 -2.53 -14.95 7.39
CA ASN A 104 -2.76 -16.38 7.57
C ASN A 104 -2.90 -17.01 6.19
N GLU A 105 -2.03 -17.94 5.87
CA GLU A 105 -2.00 -18.67 4.61
C GLU A 105 -2.15 -20.15 4.86
N LYS A 106 -2.95 -20.81 4.04
CA LYS A 106 -3.08 -22.25 3.94
C LYS A 106 -2.85 -22.65 2.50
N SER A 107 -1.82 -23.45 2.26
CA SER A 107 -1.44 -23.83 0.92
C SER A 107 -1.09 -25.32 0.89
N GLU A 108 -1.77 -26.07 0.04
CA GLU A 108 -1.42 -27.48 -0.21
C GLU A 108 -0.03 -27.62 -0.82
N LEU A 109 0.46 -26.55 -1.47
CA LEU A 109 1.76 -26.55 -2.13
C LEU A 109 2.91 -26.16 -1.19
N ASN A 110 2.70 -25.11 -0.39
CA ASN A 110 3.75 -24.48 0.43
C ASN A 110 3.57 -24.73 1.93
N GLY A 111 2.46 -25.40 2.33
CA GLY A 111 2.09 -25.58 3.72
C GLY A 111 1.44 -24.32 4.33
N ASP A 112 1.10 -24.42 5.60
CA ASP A 112 0.46 -23.35 6.34
C ASP A 112 1.50 -22.35 6.84
N ASN A 113 1.19 -21.07 6.74
CA ASN A 113 2.06 -20.00 7.19
C ASN A 113 1.27 -18.91 7.91
N SER A 114 1.87 -18.28 8.91
CA SER A 114 1.25 -17.18 9.64
C SER A 114 2.28 -16.14 10.02
N TYR A 115 1.99 -14.89 9.68
CA TYR A 115 2.76 -13.72 10.08
C TYR A 115 1.86 -12.75 10.84
N GLN A 116 2.35 -12.28 11.97
CA GLN A 116 1.68 -11.23 12.72
C GLN A 116 2.73 -10.25 13.23
N GLY A 117 2.44 -8.97 13.14
CA GLY A 117 3.40 -7.98 13.61
C GLY A 117 2.87 -6.56 13.66
N PHE A 118 3.76 -5.71 14.07
CA PHE A 118 3.53 -4.27 14.06
C PHE A 118 4.82 -3.52 13.78
N ILE A 119 4.69 -2.32 13.24
CA ILE A 119 5.79 -1.37 13.08
C ILE A 119 5.33 0.04 13.49
N GLU A 120 6.30 0.81 13.94
CA GLU A 120 6.16 2.23 14.24
C GLU A 120 7.21 3.03 13.45
N LYS A 121 6.78 4.13 12.86
CA LYS A 121 7.60 5.08 12.10
C LYS A 121 7.83 6.33 12.93
N ASN A 122 9.07 6.69 13.11
CA ASN A 122 9.48 7.94 13.73
C ASN A 122 10.32 8.80 12.74
N ASN A 123 10.89 9.88 13.21
CA ASN A 123 11.66 10.81 12.37
C ASN A 123 13.01 10.24 11.89
N ILE A 124 13.46 9.11 12.45
CA ILE A 124 14.79 8.52 12.18
C ILE A 124 14.65 7.24 11.35
N ASN A 125 13.77 6.33 11.77
CA ASN A 125 13.60 5.01 11.17
C ASN A 125 12.17 4.48 11.33
N ILE A 126 11.93 3.32 10.75
CA ILE A 126 10.79 2.46 11.02
C ILE A 126 11.31 1.25 11.79
N SER A 127 10.69 0.91 12.89
CA SER A 127 11.04 -0.23 13.72
C SER A 127 9.82 -0.97 14.22
N GLY A 128 9.98 -2.24 14.53
CA GLY A 128 8.89 -3.08 15.02
C GLY A 128 9.30 -4.53 15.14
N SER A 129 8.31 -5.42 15.13
CA SER A 129 8.55 -6.85 15.21
C SER A 129 7.53 -7.64 14.39
N VAL A 130 7.96 -8.81 13.97
CA VAL A 130 7.10 -9.83 13.36
C VAL A 130 7.25 -11.14 14.12
N ILE A 131 6.16 -11.88 14.21
CA ILE A 131 6.10 -13.22 14.77
C ILE A 131 5.74 -14.17 13.61
N ASN A 132 6.65 -15.09 13.34
CA ASN A 132 6.45 -16.25 12.48
C ASN A 132 7.32 -17.37 13.05
N ASN A 133 6.74 -18.29 13.81
CA ASN A 133 7.46 -19.32 14.60
C ASN A 133 8.45 -18.77 15.65
N SER A 134 8.99 -17.59 15.44
CA SER A 134 9.87 -16.84 16.35
C SER A 134 9.65 -15.35 16.21
N ILE A 135 10.07 -14.58 17.21
CA ILE A 135 10.01 -13.11 17.16
C ILE A 135 11.25 -12.61 16.44
N LYS A 136 11.02 -11.80 15.41
CA LYS A 136 12.08 -11.12 14.65
C LYS A 136 11.89 -9.61 14.73
N GLN A 137 12.98 -8.88 15.03
CA GLN A 137 12.98 -7.43 15.04
C GLN A 137 13.09 -6.91 13.60
N LEU A 138 12.31 -5.90 13.29
CA LEU A 138 12.31 -5.21 12.01
C LEU A 138 12.88 -3.81 12.15
N SER A 139 13.68 -3.39 11.17
CA SER A 139 14.19 -2.04 11.08
C SER A 139 14.35 -1.63 9.62
N PHE A 140 13.71 -0.53 9.23
CA PHE A 140 13.72 -0.02 7.86
C PHE A 140 14.05 1.46 7.83
N ASN A 141 14.45 1.95 6.67
CA ASN A 141 14.65 3.37 6.44
C ASN A 141 13.33 4.14 6.62
N LYS A 142 13.39 5.35 7.19
CA LYS A 142 12.23 6.24 7.38
C LYS A 142 11.46 6.55 6.08
N ASP A 143 12.14 6.46 4.93
CA ASP A 143 11.56 6.76 3.62
C ASP A 143 10.78 5.57 3.02
N THR A 144 10.78 4.42 3.72
CA THR A 144 9.93 3.27 3.37
C THR A 144 8.47 3.65 3.61
N LEU A 145 7.64 3.38 2.63
CA LEU A 145 6.21 3.68 2.71
C LEU A 145 5.46 2.55 3.43
N LEU A 146 4.41 2.92 4.12
CA LEU A 146 3.38 2.01 4.61
C LEU A 146 2.28 1.83 3.55
N PRO A 147 1.46 0.79 3.60
CA PRO A 147 0.53 0.43 2.53
C PRO A 147 -0.45 1.55 2.15
N ILE A 148 -1.05 2.22 3.11
CA ILE A 148 -2.00 3.33 2.85
C ILE A 148 -1.28 4.57 2.32
N GLU A 149 -0.12 4.89 2.88
CA GLU A 149 0.73 5.97 2.36
C GLU A 149 1.14 5.69 0.90
N HIS A 150 1.50 4.43 0.60
CA HIS A 150 1.83 3.99 -0.74
C HIS A 150 0.65 4.16 -1.70
N LEU A 151 -0.54 3.68 -1.34
CA LEU A 151 -1.75 3.80 -2.15
C LEU A 151 -2.07 5.27 -2.47
N LYS A 152 -2.01 6.15 -1.47
CA LYS A 152 -2.23 7.59 -1.69
C LYS A 152 -1.22 8.18 -2.68
N LYS A 153 0.06 7.83 -2.56
CA LYS A 153 1.12 8.31 -3.47
C LYS A 153 0.99 7.74 -4.88
N LEU A 154 0.50 6.51 -5.04
CA LEU A 154 0.17 5.95 -6.35
C LEU A 154 -0.94 6.74 -7.04
N ILE A 155 -2.04 7.00 -6.33
CA ILE A 155 -3.15 7.80 -6.86
C ILE A 155 -2.69 9.23 -7.21
N GLU A 156 -1.83 9.82 -6.38
CA GLU A 156 -1.25 11.13 -6.66
C GLU A 156 -0.36 11.11 -7.92
N ALA A 157 0.46 10.08 -8.07
CA ALA A 157 1.30 9.91 -9.25
C ALA A 157 0.44 9.74 -10.53
N ALA A 158 -0.64 8.95 -10.45
CA ALA A 158 -1.58 8.78 -11.55
C ALA A 158 -2.27 10.09 -11.94
N LYS A 159 -2.78 10.85 -10.96
CA LYS A 159 -3.40 12.17 -11.20
C LYS A 159 -2.44 13.19 -11.83
N ASN A 160 -1.15 13.03 -11.59
CA ASN A 160 -0.09 13.87 -12.16
C ASN A 160 0.50 13.28 -13.46
N GLU A 161 -0.16 12.30 -14.07
CA GLU A 161 0.22 11.64 -15.32
C GLU A 161 1.65 11.06 -15.31
N LYS A 162 2.14 10.67 -14.12
CA LYS A 162 3.44 10.02 -13.99
C LYS A 162 3.34 8.59 -14.49
N LYS A 163 4.10 8.24 -15.51
CA LYS A 163 4.12 6.88 -16.08
C LYS A 163 4.81 5.86 -15.18
N ILE A 164 5.78 6.28 -14.38
CA ILE A 164 6.57 5.39 -13.52
C ILE A 164 6.57 5.95 -12.10
N PHE A 165 6.28 5.07 -11.14
CA PHE A 165 6.38 5.34 -9.72
C PHE A 165 7.16 4.22 -9.04
N THR A 166 8.30 4.54 -8.41
CA THR A 166 9.13 3.56 -7.72
C THR A 166 9.37 4.00 -6.28
N LYS A 167 9.00 3.19 -5.32
CA LYS A 167 9.23 3.40 -3.89
C LYS A 167 9.51 2.07 -3.17
N LYS A 168 10.19 2.16 -2.04
CA LYS A 168 10.27 1.06 -1.08
C LYS A 168 9.00 1.02 -0.26
N VAL A 169 8.40 -0.14 -0.12
CA VAL A 169 7.15 -0.35 0.63
C VAL A 169 7.32 -1.56 1.54
N PHE A 170 6.79 -1.45 2.74
CA PHE A 170 6.66 -2.58 3.65
C PHE A 170 5.18 -2.98 3.73
N PHE A 171 4.85 -4.17 3.24
CA PHE A 171 3.46 -4.67 3.25
C PHE A 171 3.11 -5.52 4.48
N GLY A 172 4.09 -6.01 5.23
CA GLY A 172 3.85 -6.84 6.41
C GLY A 172 3.59 -8.32 6.12
N ASN A 173 3.74 -8.77 4.89
CA ASN A 173 3.58 -10.17 4.51
C ASN A 173 4.88 -10.98 4.57
N GLU A 174 6.01 -10.30 4.75
CA GLU A 174 7.35 -10.86 4.97
C GLU A 174 8.15 -9.96 5.88
N ASP A 175 9.35 -10.39 6.25
CA ASP A 175 10.29 -9.62 7.06
C ASP A 175 11.18 -8.66 6.26
N LYS A 176 10.81 -8.32 5.02
CA LYS A 176 11.61 -7.54 4.07
C LYS A 176 10.85 -6.34 3.52
N GLU A 177 11.61 -5.30 3.15
CA GLU A 177 11.10 -4.24 2.28
C GLU A 177 11.02 -4.77 0.84
N TYR A 178 9.89 -4.58 0.19
CA TYR A 178 9.82 -4.78 -1.26
C TYR A 178 10.37 -3.55 -1.98
N ILE A 179 11.38 -3.76 -2.80
CA ILE A 179 12.09 -2.68 -3.48
C ILE A 179 11.33 -2.16 -4.71
N LYS A 180 10.24 -2.80 -5.15
CA LYS A 180 9.57 -2.39 -6.39
C LYS A 180 8.06 -2.39 -6.27
N SER A 181 7.48 -1.22 -6.16
CA SER A 181 6.28 -0.96 -6.92
C SER A 181 6.66 -0.05 -8.10
N ALA A 182 7.20 -0.61 -9.16
CA ALA A 182 7.18 0.05 -10.45
C ALA A 182 5.79 -0.24 -11.03
N MET A 183 4.88 0.72 -10.90
CA MET A 183 3.60 0.66 -11.57
C MET A 183 3.73 1.47 -12.84
N GLU A 184 3.68 0.83 -13.99
CA GLU A 184 3.39 1.51 -15.23
C GLU A 184 1.90 1.84 -15.21
N LEU A 185 1.60 3.12 -15.06
CA LEU A 185 0.23 3.60 -15.17
C LEU A 185 -0.10 3.62 -16.66
N ILE A 186 -0.77 2.59 -17.13
CA ILE A 186 -1.28 2.54 -18.51
C ILE A 186 -2.45 3.53 -18.55
N PRO A 187 -2.42 4.56 -19.41
CA PRO A 187 -3.60 5.37 -19.65
C PRO A 187 -4.70 4.48 -20.21
N ASP A 188 -5.93 4.68 -19.75
CA ASP A 188 -7.08 4.08 -20.41
C ASP A 188 -7.00 4.43 -21.89
N ASP A 189 -7.00 3.40 -22.73
CA ASP A 189 -7.08 3.58 -24.19
C ASP A 189 -8.43 4.26 -24.49
N PRO A 190 -8.48 5.34 -25.27
CA PRO A 190 -9.68 6.11 -25.51
C PRO A 190 -10.78 5.33 -26.24
#